data_a6b1b558f20e3ad8fb1923340b12ffbd
#
_entry.id   a6b1b558f20e3ad8fb1923340b12ffbd
#
_cell.length_a   1.000
_cell.length_b   1.000
_cell.length_c   1.000
_cell.angle_alpha   90.00
_cell.angle_beta   90.00
_cell.angle_gamma   90.00
#
_symmetry.space_group_name_H-M   'P 1'
#
loop_
_entity.id
_entity.type
_entity.pdbx_description
1 polymer ?
#
loop_
_entity_poly.entity_id
_entity_poly.type
_entity_poly.pdbx_seq_one_letter_code
_entity_poly.pdbx_strand_id
1 'polypeptide(L)'
;ILESIEEKRLKFKRGNLNYTPTPKIGDKFIHVSGGIHHEDIIVNKYEFEMGNPFWNKAIENNDFKTYCSKYGYEGIDLVYVLLSWNGQYIPYNTNFDHHTIYAKKLMTQIHEAYPNAHITLLGIQICSVNGGIGANYGASGYYSDEFGTITTAFNYNKCLEELANSDEFKDYVRYVDTKAQFDSEYNMPMILKKVNTRSTITEYIGTNAVHPTLNGYLQIGDVFYRALVRDIVDGNKK
;
A
#
# COMPACT_ATOMS: atom_id res chain seq x y z
N ILE A 1 1.23 -13.10 -21.40
CA ILE A 1 1.42 -12.14 -20.27
C ILE A 1 0.09 -11.92 -19.54
N LEU A 2 -1.01 -11.55 -20.23
CA LEU A 2 -2.31 -11.30 -19.58
C LEU A 2 -2.87 -12.55 -18.89
N GLU A 3 -2.78 -13.73 -19.49
CA GLU A 3 -3.16 -15.00 -18.84
C GLU A 3 -2.35 -15.26 -17.56
N SER A 4 -1.03 -15.00 -17.61
CA SER A 4 -0.16 -15.15 -16.45
C SER A 4 -0.54 -14.16 -15.32
N ILE A 5 -0.99 -12.96 -15.68
CA ILE A 5 -1.46 -11.95 -14.71
C ILE A 5 -2.79 -12.40 -14.10
N GLU A 6 -3.74 -12.88 -14.89
CA GLU A 6 -5.01 -13.40 -14.40
C GLU A 6 -4.82 -14.62 -13.48
N GLU A 7 -3.94 -15.53 -13.81
CA GLU A 7 -3.61 -16.67 -12.97
C GLU A 7 -3.01 -16.23 -11.64
N LYS A 8 -2.10 -15.25 -11.66
CA LYS A 8 -1.52 -14.66 -10.43
C LYS A 8 -2.55 -13.87 -9.63
N ARG A 9 -3.44 -13.12 -10.27
CA ARG A 9 -4.58 -12.44 -9.62
C ARG A 9 -5.46 -13.43 -8.88
N LEU A 10 -5.77 -14.58 -9.47
CA LEU A 10 -6.54 -15.64 -8.81
C LEU A 10 -5.80 -16.27 -7.62
N LYS A 11 -4.49 -16.44 -7.71
CA LYS A 11 -3.66 -16.92 -6.59
C LYS A 11 -3.57 -15.88 -5.46
N PHE A 12 -3.44 -14.61 -5.82
CA PHE A 12 -3.49 -13.50 -4.86
C PHE A 12 -4.81 -13.44 -4.09
N LYS A 13 -5.93 -13.69 -4.78
CA LYS A 13 -7.27 -13.78 -4.16
C LYS A 13 -7.40 -14.89 -3.11
N ARG A 14 -6.59 -15.93 -3.18
CA ARG A 14 -6.65 -17.08 -2.27
C ARG A 14 -5.58 -17.06 -1.18
N GLY A 15 -4.68 -16.10 -1.21
CA GLY A 15 -3.59 -15.99 -0.24
C GLY A 15 -4.06 -15.57 1.14
N ASN A 16 -3.47 -16.13 2.17
CA ASN A 16 -3.55 -15.58 3.53
C ASN A 16 -2.84 -14.23 3.51
N LEU A 17 -3.50 -13.18 3.98
CA LEU A 17 -3.04 -11.79 3.91
C LEU A 17 -1.72 -11.51 4.65
N ASN A 18 -1.34 -12.42 5.55
CA ASN A 18 -0.08 -12.36 6.29
C ASN A 18 1.02 -13.20 5.62
N TYR A 19 0.76 -13.76 4.45
CA TYR A 19 1.72 -14.60 3.76
C TYR A 19 2.36 -13.83 2.61
N THR A 20 3.64 -13.49 2.78
CA THR A 20 4.49 -13.06 1.66
C THR A 20 5.09 -14.32 1.05
N PRO A 21 4.67 -14.72 -0.16
CA PRO A 21 5.25 -15.87 -0.80
C PRO A 21 6.74 -15.62 -1.02
N THR A 22 7.58 -16.57 -0.64
CA THR A 22 9.00 -16.53 -1.00
C THR A 22 9.10 -16.60 -2.52
N PRO A 23 9.72 -15.62 -3.18
CA PRO A 23 9.91 -15.66 -4.62
C PRO A 23 10.69 -16.91 -5.03
N LYS A 24 10.33 -17.50 -6.16
CA LYS A 24 11.05 -18.63 -6.74
C LYS A 24 11.72 -18.20 -8.02
N ILE A 25 12.84 -18.84 -8.35
CA ILE A 25 13.50 -18.62 -9.64
C ILE A 25 12.50 -18.90 -10.78
N GLY A 26 12.37 -17.94 -11.70
CA GLY A 26 11.43 -18.01 -12.81
C GLY A 26 10.04 -17.42 -12.52
N ASP A 27 9.75 -16.95 -11.31
CA ASP A 27 8.56 -16.15 -11.06
C ASP A 27 8.63 -14.85 -11.87
N LYS A 28 7.51 -14.44 -12.49
CA LYS A 28 7.44 -13.18 -13.22
C LYS A 28 7.21 -11.96 -12.32
N PHE A 29 6.84 -12.18 -11.08
CA PHE A 29 6.52 -11.14 -10.11
C PHE A 29 7.17 -11.42 -8.78
N ILE A 30 7.74 -10.38 -8.19
CA ILE A 30 8.16 -10.35 -6.78
C ILE A 30 7.13 -9.53 -6.02
N HIS A 31 6.60 -10.10 -4.96
CA HIS A 31 5.73 -9.40 -4.03
C HIS A 31 6.42 -9.34 -2.67
N VAL A 32 6.57 -8.13 -2.15
CA VAL A 32 7.05 -7.86 -0.80
C VAL A 32 5.95 -7.13 -0.05
N SER A 33 5.53 -7.65 1.07
CA SER A 33 4.53 -7.01 1.91
C SER A 33 4.93 -7.09 3.38
N GLY A 34 4.39 -6.16 4.15
CA GLY A 34 4.55 -6.06 5.59
C GLY A 34 3.90 -4.77 6.08
N GLY A 35 3.73 -4.61 7.36
CA GLY A 35 3.24 -3.37 7.97
C GLY A 35 4.33 -2.30 8.03
N ILE A 36 4.95 -1.98 6.90
CA ILE A 36 6.13 -1.15 6.80
C ILE A 36 5.84 0.20 6.15
N HIS A 37 6.67 1.18 6.48
CA HIS A 37 6.70 2.50 5.87
C HIS A 37 7.85 2.62 4.87
N HIS A 38 7.87 3.70 4.09
CA HIS A 38 9.02 4.04 3.25
C HIS A 38 10.31 4.18 4.10
N GLU A 39 10.20 4.78 5.28
CA GLU A 39 11.32 4.92 6.22
C GLU A 39 11.89 3.56 6.62
N ASP A 40 11.05 2.60 6.94
CA ASP A 40 11.48 1.29 7.41
C ASP A 40 12.32 0.54 6.36
N ILE A 41 11.98 0.73 5.08
CA ILE A 41 12.78 0.19 3.96
C ILE A 41 14.11 0.95 3.84
N ILE A 42 14.10 2.27 3.93
CA ILE A 42 15.30 3.09 3.69
C ILE A 42 16.32 2.99 4.83
N VAL A 43 15.85 2.94 6.08
CA VAL A 43 16.75 2.92 7.26
C VAL A 43 16.86 1.56 7.93
N ASN A 44 16.17 0.55 7.38
CA ASN A 44 16.11 -0.80 7.97
C ASN A 44 15.76 -0.78 9.47
N LYS A 45 14.76 0.04 9.83
CA LYS A 45 14.42 0.42 11.20
C LYS A 45 13.99 -0.77 12.07
N TYR A 46 13.44 -1.80 11.45
CA TYR A 46 12.95 -2.98 12.16
C TYR A 46 13.60 -4.25 11.61
N GLU A 47 14.29 -4.96 12.47
CA GLU A 47 14.65 -6.36 12.25
C GLU A 47 13.41 -7.24 12.49
N PHE A 48 12.38 -7.11 11.65
CA PHE A 48 11.29 -8.05 11.69
C PHE A 48 11.77 -9.45 11.32
N GLU A 49 11.07 -10.51 11.75
CA GLU A 49 11.34 -11.88 11.31
C GLU A 49 11.44 -12.01 9.79
N MET A 50 10.80 -11.11 9.05
CA MET A 50 10.90 -11.02 7.60
C MET A 50 11.85 -9.91 7.10
N GLY A 51 12.27 -8.99 7.97
CA GLY A 51 13.24 -7.92 7.68
C GLY A 51 12.94 -7.09 6.44
N ASN A 52 13.79 -6.11 6.18
CA ASN A 52 13.85 -5.48 4.86
C ASN A 52 14.62 -6.40 3.90
N PRO A 53 13.97 -7.06 2.92
CA PRO A 53 14.63 -8.05 2.06
C PRO A 53 15.67 -7.42 1.13
N PHE A 54 15.61 -6.10 0.94
CA PHE A 54 16.54 -5.36 0.08
C PHE A 54 17.79 -4.91 0.83
N TRP A 55 17.80 -4.98 2.17
CA TRP A 55 18.90 -4.47 2.97
C TRP A 55 20.17 -5.31 2.83
N ASN A 56 21.23 -4.68 2.36
CA ASN A 56 22.56 -5.28 2.27
C ASN A 56 23.44 -4.75 3.40
N LYS A 57 23.73 -5.61 4.38
CA LYS A 57 24.56 -5.26 5.57
C LYS A 57 25.97 -4.83 5.22
N ALA A 58 26.51 -5.27 4.09
CA ALA A 58 27.89 -4.95 3.69
C ALA A 58 28.05 -3.49 3.22
N ILE A 59 26.97 -2.91 2.68
CA ILE A 59 26.97 -1.52 2.18
C ILE A 59 26.06 -0.61 3.02
N GLU A 60 25.43 -1.16 4.05
CA GLU A 60 24.45 -0.46 4.92
C GLU A 60 23.38 0.31 4.14
N ASN A 61 22.88 -0.30 3.07
CA ASN A 61 21.89 0.30 2.17
C ASN A 61 21.04 -0.77 1.48
N ASN A 62 19.97 -0.34 0.82
CA ASN A 62 19.19 -1.22 -0.04
C ASN A 62 19.97 -1.59 -1.29
N ASP A 63 19.89 -2.87 -1.64
CA ASP A 63 20.51 -3.43 -2.84
C ASP A 63 19.45 -4.19 -3.64
N PHE A 64 18.63 -3.45 -4.35
CA PHE A 64 17.55 -4.02 -5.17
C PHE A 64 18.07 -4.96 -6.25
N LYS A 65 19.26 -4.66 -6.82
CA LYS A 65 19.86 -5.50 -7.87
C LYS A 65 20.27 -6.87 -7.33
N THR A 66 20.99 -6.91 -6.22
CA THR A 66 21.37 -8.18 -5.60
C THR A 66 20.15 -9.00 -5.17
N TYR A 67 19.15 -8.34 -4.59
CA TYR A 67 17.90 -9.01 -4.23
C TYR A 67 17.21 -9.63 -5.46
N CYS A 68 17.02 -8.87 -6.52
CA CYS A 68 16.34 -9.35 -7.71
C CYS A 68 17.13 -10.45 -8.43
N SER A 69 18.46 -10.28 -8.56
CA SER A 69 19.34 -11.28 -9.19
C SER A 69 19.33 -12.62 -8.46
N LYS A 70 19.16 -12.62 -7.13
CA LYS A 70 19.01 -13.85 -6.33
C LYS A 70 17.83 -14.72 -6.82
N TYR A 71 16.82 -14.11 -7.41
CA TYR A 71 15.63 -14.79 -7.94
C TYR A 71 15.62 -14.88 -9.47
N GLY A 72 16.74 -14.56 -10.12
CA GLY A 72 16.91 -14.67 -11.57
C GLY A 72 16.35 -13.50 -12.39
N TYR A 73 16.14 -12.33 -11.75
CA TYR A 73 15.68 -11.13 -12.45
C TYR A 73 16.88 -10.23 -12.76
N GLU A 74 17.20 -10.09 -14.04
CA GLU A 74 18.27 -9.19 -14.53
C GLU A 74 17.79 -7.75 -14.73
N GLY A 75 16.49 -7.57 -14.91
CA GLY A 75 15.82 -6.28 -15.10
C GLY A 75 14.45 -6.24 -14.48
N ILE A 76 14.01 -5.02 -14.15
CA ILE A 76 12.66 -4.72 -13.64
C ILE A 76 12.08 -3.65 -14.55
N ASP A 77 10.88 -3.87 -15.05
CA ASP A 77 10.16 -2.93 -15.92
C ASP A 77 9.13 -2.10 -15.12
N LEU A 78 8.46 -2.72 -14.15
CA LEU A 78 7.35 -2.12 -13.41
C LEU A 78 7.51 -2.37 -11.90
N VAL A 79 7.37 -1.31 -11.12
CA VAL A 79 7.38 -1.37 -9.65
C VAL A 79 6.11 -0.74 -9.11
N TYR A 80 5.39 -1.44 -8.25
CA TYR A 80 4.19 -0.95 -7.58
C TYR A 80 4.44 -0.82 -6.09
N VAL A 81 4.20 0.35 -5.55
CA VAL A 81 4.45 0.68 -4.15
C VAL A 81 3.13 1.05 -3.48
N LEU A 82 2.72 0.26 -2.49
CA LEU A 82 1.59 0.54 -1.60
C LEU A 82 2.11 0.49 -0.16
N LEU A 83 2.48 1.63 0.37
CA LEU A 83 3.08 1.76 1.70
C LEU A 83 2.46 2.91 2.48
N SER A 84 2.72 2.93 3.79
CA SER A 84 2.52 4.08 4.67
C SER A 84 1.11 4.32 5.19
N TRP A 85 0.28 3.27 5.34
CA TRP A 85 -0.93 3.40 6.14
C TRP A 85 -0.61 3.52 7.64
N ASN A 86 0.40 2.82 8.12
CA ASN A 86 0.83 2.88 9.51
C ASN A 86 1.34 4.29 9.88
N GLY A 87 0.94 4.79 11.04
CA GLY A 87 1.28 6.15 11.50
C GLY A 87 0.41 7.28 10.92
N GLN A 88 -0.55 6.98 10.04
CA GLN A 88 -1.46 7.97 9.43
C GLN A 88 -2.78 8.13 10.21
N TYR A 89 -2.76 7.87 11.52
CA TYR A 89 -3.97 7.90 12.35
C TYR A 89 -4.24 9.23 13.05
N ILE A 90 -3.33 10.21 12.91
CA ILE A 90 -3.50 11.53 13.52
C ILE A 90 -4.60 12.27 12.76
N PRO A 91 -5.76 12.58 13.39
CA PRO A 91 -6.83 13.30 12.73
C PRO A 91 -6.39 14.67 12.19
N TYR A 92 -6.87 15.02 11.01
CA TYR A 92 -6.59 16.30 10.33
C TYR A 92 -5.10 16.58 10.10
N ASN A 93 -4.26 15.54 10.06
CA ASN A 93 -2.85 15.73 9.79
C ASN A 93 -2.64 16.30 8.37
N THR A 94 -1.81 17.31 8.27
CA THR A 94 -1.41 17.96 7.01
C THR A 94 0.10 17.96 6.81
N ASN A 95 0.87 17.49 7.81
CA ASN A 95 2.32 17.45 7.72
C ASN A 95 2.79 16.03 7.42
N PHE A 96 3.23 15.83 6.20
CA PHE A 96 3.76 14.56 5.70
C PHE A 96 5.22 14.67 5.24
N ASP A 97 5.92 15.72 5.61
CA ASP A 97 7.31 15.97 5.19
C ASP A 97 8.22 14.77 5.46
N HIS A 98 8.09 14.19 6.67
CA HIS A 98 8.85 13.00 7.04
C HIS A 98 8.59 11.83 6.07
N HIS A 99 7.34 11.52 5.80
CA HIS A 99 6.97 10.43 4.89
C HIS A 99 7.40 10.71 3.45
N THR A 100 7.25 11.95 3.01
CA THR A 100 7.61 12.39 1.66
C THR A 100 9.11 12.27 1.42
N ILE A 101 9.96 12.63 2.39
CA ILE A 101 11.41 12.48 2.30
C ILE A 101 11.80 11.01 2.04
N TYR A 102 11.20 10.07 2.78
CA TYR A 102 11.54 8.66 2.62
C TYR A 102 10.91 8.03 1.36
N ALA A 103 9.73 8.48 0.97
CA ALA A 103 9.16 8.09 -0.32
C ALA A 103 10.04 8.52 -1.48
N LYS A 104 10.55 9.75 -1.47
CA LYS A 104 11.52 10.26 -2.45
C LYS A 104 12.76 9.39 -2.50
N LYS A 105 13.40 9.14 -1.36
CA LYS A 105 14.60 8.29 -1.27
C LYS A 105 14.35 6.90 -1.85
N LEU A 106 13.22 6.28 -1.53
CA LEU A 106 12.88 4.95 -2.04
C LEU A 106 12.74 4.96 -3.57
N MET A 107 12.01 5.92 -4.13
CA MET A 107 11.85 6.04 -5.58
C MET A 107 13.17 6.30 -6.28
N THR A 108 14.02 7.18 -5.71
CA THR A 108 15.35 7.45 -6.24
C THR A 108 16.22 6.18 -6.26
N GLN A 109 16.27 5.43 -5.16
CA GLN A 109 17.04 4.18 -5.08
C GLN A 109 16.55 3.11 -6.05
N ILE A 110 15.24 3.00 -6.24
CA ILE A 110 14.67 2.06 -7.23
C ILE A 110 15.08 2.50 -8.64
N HIS A 111 14.96 3.78 -8.95
CA HIS A 111 15.33 4.32 -10.26
C HIS A 111 16.81 4.20 -10.55
N GLU A 112 17.69 4.46 -9.58
CA GLU A 112 19.15 4.25 -9.71
C GLU A 112 19.47 2.77 -9.98
N ALA A 113 18.76 1.86 -9.34
CA ALA A 113 18.93 0.43 -9.59
C ALA A 113 18.41 0.00 -10.97
N TYR A 114 17.27 0.54 -11.37
CA TYR A 114 16.55 0.19 -12.62
C TYR A 114 16.07 1.45 -13.35
N PRO A 115 16.96 2.14 -14.10
CA PRO A 115 16.64 3.43 -14.71
C PRO A 115 15.50 3.42 -15.71
N ASN A 116 15.19 2.25 -16.28
CA ASN A 116 14.10 2.09 -17.24
C ASN A 116 12.77 1.63 -16.59
N ALA A 117 12.77 1.37 -15.29
CA ALA A 117 11.56 0.95 -14.59
C ALA A 117 10.59 2.10 -14.38
N HIS A 118 9.30 1.82 -14.56
CA HIS A 118 8.23 2.71 -14.16
C HIS A 118 7.74 2.37 -12.76
N ILE A 119 7.61 3.37 -11.90
CA ILE A 119 7.16 3.23 -10.52
C ILE A 119 5.72 3.74 -10.41
N THR A 120 4.83 2.93 -9.89
CA THR A 120 3.45 3.31 -9.58
C THR A 120 3.26 3.40 -8.07
N LEU A 121 3.01 4.60 -7.57
CA LEU A 121 2.56 4.81 -6.19
C LEU A 121 1.07 4.56 -6.12
N LEU A 122 0.67 3.56 -5.36
CA LEU A 122 -0.73 3.29 -5.04
C LEU A 122 -1.11 4.07 -3.79
N GLY A 123 -2.14 4.90 -3.88
CA GLY A 123 -2.69 5.59 -2.73
C GLY A 123 -3.25 4.62 -1.70
N ILE A 124 -3.22 5.01 -0.44
CA ILE A 124 -3.83 4.21 0.63
C ILE A 124 -5.36 4.29 0.55
N GLN A 125 -6.03 3.20 0.89
CA GLN A 125 -7.48 3.20 1.06
C GLN A 125 -7.87 4.07 2.28
N ILE A 126 -9.08 4.59 2.28
CA ILE A 126 -9.62 5.26 3.47
C ILE A 126 -10.15 4.24 4.47
N CYS A 127 -10.13 4.62 5.74
CA CYS A 127 -10.69 3.79 6.81
C CYS A 127 -12.23 3.78 6.78
N SER A 128 -12.83 2.84 7.51
CA SER A 128 -14.27 2.80 7.71
C SER A 128 -14.79 4.07 8.37
N VAL A 129 -15.96 4.53 7.94
CA VAL A 129 -16.64 5.73 8.48
C VAL A 129 -17.44 5.44 9.75
N ASN A 130 -17.60 4.17 10.15
CA ASN A 130 -18.44 3.77 11.27
C ASN A 130 -17.67 3.04 12.37
N GLY A 131 -16.99 3.77 13.24
CA GLY A 131 -16.38 3.23 14.46
C GLY A 131 -15.09 2.43 14.27
N GLY A 132 -14.61 2.29 13.04
CA GLY A 132 -13.56 1.33 12.70
C GLY A 132 -12.21 1.61 13.35
N ILE A 133 -11.74 2.85 13.35
CA ILE A 133 -10.45 3.23 13.98
C ILE A 133 -10.52 3.04 15.49
N GLY A 134 -11.62 3.41 16.13
CA GLY A 134 -11.84 3.18 17.57
C GLY A 134 -11.84 1.69 17.92
N ALA A 135 -12.34 0.83 17.03
CA ALA A 135 -12.31 -0.61 17.24
C ALA A 135 -10.88 -1.20 17.25
N ASN A 136 -9.97 -0.64 16.45
CA ASN A 136 -8.56 -1.07 16.41
C ASN A 136 -7.75 -0.57 17.61
N TYR A 137 -7.95 0.68 18.01
CA TYR A 137 -7.03 1.41 18.89
C TYR A 137 -7.69 1.99 20.13
N GLY A 138 -8.95 1.67 20.36
CA GLY A 138 -9.77 2.22 21.46
C GLY A 138 -10.56 3.45 21.03
N ALA A 139 -11.75 3.59 21.61
CA ALA A 139 -12.71 4.65 21.29
C ALA A 139 -12.47 5.96 22.09
N SER A 140 -11.27 6.21 22.57
CA SER A 140 -10.96 7.39 23.39
C SER A 140 -9.95 8.30 22.67
N GLY A 141 -10.05 9.59 22.96
CA GLY A 141 -9.17 10.59 22.41
C GLY A 141 -9.31 10.74 20.89
N TYR A 142 -8.22 10.96 20.21
CA TYR A 142 -8.24 11.23 18.78
C TYR A 142 -8.53 10.01 17.90
N TYR A 143 -8.44 8.79 18.40
CA TYR A 143 -8.85 7.58 17.66
C TYR A 143 -10.37 7.47 17.50
N SER A 144 -11.15 8.27 18.20
CA SER A 144 -12.60 8.37 18.00
C SER A 144 -12.99 9.32 16.86
N ASP A 145 -12.06 10.12 16.36
CA ASP A 145 -12.32 11.06 15.27
C ASP A 145 -12.06 10.41 13.90
N GLU A 146 -13.05 9.69 13.43
CA GLU A 146 -13.01 8.97 12.16
C GLU A 146 -12.93 9.92 10.98
N PHE A 147 -13.69 11.02 11.02
CA PHE A 147 -13.69 12.01 9.96
C PHE A 147 -12.32 12.69 9.83
N GLY A 148 -11.69 13.01 10.96
CA GLY A 148 -10.33 13.52 10.98
C GLY A 148 -9.31 12.54 10.41
N THR A 149 -9.47 11.24 10.69
CA THR A 149 -8.61 10.20 10.13
C THR A 149 -8.80 10.02 8.62
N ILE A 150 -10.04 10.07 8.14
CA ILE A 150 -10.34 10.07 6.70
C ILE A 150 -9.70 11.27 6.01
N THR A 151 -9.82 12.46 6.61
CA THR A 151 -9.19 13.69 6.11
C THR A 151 -7.67 13.55 6.03
N THR A 152 -7.05 12.91 7.01
CA THR A 152 -5.61 12.60 6.99
C THR A 152 -5.25 11.70 5.82
N ALA A 153 -6.01 10.65 5.56
CA ALA A 153 -5.78 9.76 4.42
C ALA A 153 -5.90 10.50 3.07
N PHE A 154 -6.85 11.42 2.95
CA PHE A 154 -6.97 12.29 1.76
C PHE A 154 -5.74 13.16 1.58
N ASN A 155 -5.31 13.85 2.64
CA ASN A 155 -4.15 14.73 2.60
C ASN A 155 -2.87 13.97 2.25
N TYR A 156 -2.69 12.78 2.81
CA TYR A 156 -1.55 11.93 2.50
C TYR A 156 -1.54 11.48 1.03
N ASN A 157 -2.66 10.99 0.54
CA ASN A 157 -2.79 10.58 -0.86
C ASN A 157 -2.52 11.75 -1.82
N LYS A 158 -2.97 12.97 -1.48
CA LYS A 158 -2.65 14.18 -2.23
C LYS A 158 -1.14 14.46 -2.25
N CYS A 159 -0.44 14.30 -1.14
CA CYS A 159 1.02 14.44 -1.10
C CYS A 159 1.73 13.41 -1.99
N LEU A 160 1.27 12.16 -2.05
CA LEU A 160 1.82 11.15 -2.95
C LEU A 160 1.57 11.50 -4.43
N GLU A 161 0.38 12.02 -4.74
CA GLU A 161 0.04 12.48 -6.09
C GLU A 161 0.91 13.68 -6.52
N GLU A 162 1.05 14.68 -5.66
CA GLU A 162 1.91 15.85 -5.90
C GLU A 162 3.37 15.42 -6.09
N LEU A 163 3.83 14.47 -5.29
CA LEU A 163 5.17 13.91 -5.40
C LEU A 163 5.38 13.23 -6.76
N ALA A 164 4.47 12.36 -7.18
CA ALA A 164 4.55 11.66 -8.47
C ALA A 164 4.53 12.63 -9.67
N ASN A 165 3.82 13.75 -9.53
CA ASN A 165 3.70 14.78 -10.58
C ASN A 165 4.80 15.86 -10.52
N SER A 166 5.71 15.79 -9.57
CA SER A 166 6.82 16.75 -9.45
C SER A 166 7.81 16.61 -10.63
N ASP A 167 8.54 17.68 -10.94
CA ASP A 167 9.55 17.66 -12.00
C ASP A 167 10.63 16.62 -11.80
N GLU A 168 10.90 16.23 -10.56
CA GLU A 168 11.89 15.23 -10.18
C GLU A 168 11.45 13.81 -10.58
N PHE A 169 10.15 13.50 -10.51
CA PHE A 169 9.64 12.13 -10.61
C PHE A 169 8.67 11.86 -11.77
N LYS A 170 8.01 12.88 -12.30
CA LYS A 170 6.95 12.75 -13.31
C LYS A 170 7.31 11.91 -14.55
N ASP A 171 8.60 11.73 -14.83
CA ASP A 171 9.04 11.00 -16.01
C ASP A 171 9.08 9.50 -15.83
N TYR A 172 9.13 9.01 -14.60
CA TYR A 172 9.18 7.57 -14.30
C TYR A 172 8.30 7.13 -13.13
N VAL A 173 7.66 8.08 -12.43
CA VAL A 173 6.71 7.79 -11.34
C VAL A 173 5.32 8.25 -11.74
N ARG A 174 4.31 7.49 -11.36
CA ARG A 174 2.91 7.91 -11.43
C ARG A 174 2.17 7.57 -10.15
N TYR A 175 1.05 8.23 -9.94
CA TYR A 175 0.13 7.96 -8.86
C TYR A 175 -1.15 7.27 -9.36
N VAL A 176 -1.68 6.33 -8.56
CA VAL A 176 -2.98 5.69 -8.78
C VAL A 176 -3.80 5.80 -7.51
N ASP A 177 -4.97 6.43 -7.62
CA ASP A 177 -5.86 6.67 -6.49
C ASP A 177 -6.64 5.41 -6.10
N THR A 178 -6.11 4.67 -5.14
CA THR A 178 -6.78 3.47 -4.60
C THR A 178 -8.04 3.86 -3.83
N LYS A 179 -8.03 4.99 -3.10
CA LYS A 179 -9.18 5.41 -2.28
C LYS A 179 -10.43 5.71 -3.10
N ALA A 180 -10.26 6.29 -4.30
CA ALA A 180 -11.38 6.60 -5.19
C ALA A 180 -12.07 5.36 -5.76
N GLN A 181 -11.44 4.20 -5.62
CA GLN A 181 -11.91 2.92 -6.15
C GLN A 181 -12.21 1.91 -5.04
N PHE A 182 -12.13 2.31 -3.78
CA PHE A 182 -12.30 1.45 -2.61
C PHE A 182 -13.58 1.79 -1.86
N ASP A 183 -14.42 0.77 -1.65
CA ASP A 183 -15.63 0.88 -0.83
C ASP A 183 -15.29 0.73 0.64
N SER A 184 -15.14 1.86 1.33
CA SER A 184 -14.80 1.90 2.75
C SER A 184 -15.99 1.60 3.67
N GLU A 185 -17.22 1.60 3.16
CA GLU A 185 -18.41 1.31 3.94
C GLU A 185 -18.65 -0.19 4.07
N TYR A 186 -18.64 -0.93 2.94
CA TYR A 186 -19.02 -2.35 2.93
C TYR A 186 -17.81 -3.31 2.85
N ASN A 187 -16.65 -2.83 2.47
CA ASN A 187 -15.46 -3.67 2.33
C ASN A 187 -14.49 -3.60 3.51
N MET A 188 -14.91 -2.94 4.60
CA MET A 188 -14.26 -3.05 5.91
C MET A 188 -15.03 -4.00 6.83
N PRO A 189 -14.35 -4.66 7.78
CA PRO A 189 -15.04 -5.56 8.72
C PRO A 189 -16.06 -4.84 9.59
N MET A 190 -17.26 -5.35 9.63
CA MET A 190 -18.37 -4.77 10.40
C MET A 190 -19.17 -5.85 11.12
N ILE A 191 -19.83 -5.48 12.21
CA ILE A 191 -20.83 -6.28 12.91
C ILE A 191 -22.13 -5.53 13.05
N LEU A 192 -23.24 -6.25 13.06
CA LEU A 192 -24.55 -5.70 13.36
C LEU A 192 -24.69 -5.56 14.89
N LYS A 193 -24.90 -4.36 15.36
CA LYS A 193 -25.00 -4.05 16.79
C LYS A 193 -26.20 -3.18 17.10
N LYS A 194 -26.83 -3.36 18.27
CA LYS A 194 -27.86 -2.44 18.72
C LYS A 194 -27.29 -1.05 18.95
N VAL A 195 -28.04 -0.02 18.52
CA VAL A 195 -27.63 1.40 18.71
C VAL A 195 -27.47 1.77 20.18
N ASN A 196 -28.19 1.11 21.07
CA ASN A 196 -28.01 1.15 22.51
C ASN A 196 -28.68 -0.07 23.18
N THR A 197 -28.47 -0.26 24.48
CA THR A 197 -28.93 -1.43 25.23
C THR A 197 -30.46 -1.59 25.30
N ARG A 198 -31.23 -0.53 25.07
CA ARG A 198 -32.69 -0.51 25.13
C ARG A 198 -33.37 -0.47 23.75
N SER A 199 -32.57 -0.27 22.70
CA SER A 199 -33.10 -0.18 21.32
C SER A 199 -33.32 -1.56 20.73
N THR A 200 -34.34 -1.66 19.88
CA THR A 200 -34.49 -2.76 18.93
C THR A 200 -33.84 -2.47 17.58
N ILE A 201 -33.44 -1.20 17.35
CA ILE A 201 -32.77 -0.78 16.14
C ILE A 201 -31.32 -1.28 16.19
N THR A 202 -30.87 -1.80 15.07
CA THR A 202 -29.49 -2.24 14.86
C THR A 202 -28.86 -1.48 13.70
N GLU A 203 -27.55 -1.28 13.78
CA GLU A 203 -26.73 -0.67 12.72
C GLU A 203 -25.42 -1.45 12.56
N TYR A 204 -24.80 -1.33 11.40
CA TYR A 204 -23.46 -1.88 11.17
C TYR A 204 -22.42 -0.94 11.77
N ILE A 205 -21.54 -1.51 12.59
CA ILE A 205 -20.45 -0.81 13.24
C ILE A 205 -19.13 -1.46 12.82
N GLY A 206 -18.19 -0.66 12.37
CA GLY A 206 -16.86 -1.13 12.00
C GLY A 206 -16.13 -1.78 13.17
N THR A 207 -15.48 -2.90 12.90
CA THR A 207 -14.65 -3.63 13.87
C THR A 207 -13.17 -3.55 13.56
N ASN A 208 -12.83 -3.09 12.35
CA ASN A 208 -11.48 -2.83 11.90
C ASN A 208 -11.50 -1.77 10.81
N ALA A 209 -10.81 -0.66 11.00
CA ALA A 209 -10.74 0.41 10.01
C ALA A 209 -9.47 0.37 9.15
N VAL A 210 -8.50 -0.47 9.51
CA VAL A 210 -7.19 -0.50 8.87
C VAL A 210 -7.09 -1.65 7.86
N HIS A 211 -7.60 -2.83 8.25
CA HIS A 211 -7.49 -4.03 7.45
C HIS A 211 -8.84 -4.36 6.80
N PRO A 212 -8.94 -4.23 5.47
CA PRO A 212 -10.16 -4.57 4.74
C PRO A 212 -10.61 -6.02 4.91
N THR A 213 -11.86 -6.28 4.58
CA THR A 213 -12.35 -7.65 4.36
C THR A 213 -11.65 -8.29 3.15
N LEU A 214 -11.85 -9.59 2.94
CA LEU A 214 -11.39 -10.25 1.71
C LEU A 214 -11.87 -9.51 0.46
N ASN A 215 -13.12 -9.08 0.41
CA ASN A 215 -13.67 -8.33 -0.72
C ASN A 215 -12.97 -6.98 -0.89
N GLY A 216 -12.64 -6.28 0.20
CA GLY A 216 -11.86 -5.05 0.14
C GLY A 216 -10.46 -5.26 -0.41
N TYR A 217 -9.78 -6.31 0.00
CA TYR A 217 -8.48 -6.66 -0.59
C TYR A 217 -8.57 -7.05 -2.07
N LEU A 218 -9.66 -7.72 -2.47
CA LEU A 218 -9.91 -8.01 -3.89
C LEU A 218 -10.11 -6.71 -4.68
N GLN A 219 -10.83 -5.75 -4.12
CA GLN A 219 -11.04 -4.45 -4.74
C GLN A 219 -9.72 -3.67 -4.90
N ILE A 220 -8.84 -3.68 -3.89
CA ILE A 220 -7.48 -3.12 -4.01
C ILE A 220 -6.70 -3.88 -5.10
N GLY A 221 -6.80 -5.20 -5.13
CA GLY A 221 -6.21 -6.03 -6.18
C GLY A 221 -6.70 -5.68 -7.59
N ASP A 222 -7.97 -5.31 -7.73
CA ASP A 222 -8.55 -4.88 -9.01
C ASP A 222 -8.01 -3.51 -9.45
N VAL A 223 -7.75 -2.60 -8.50
CA VAL A 223 -7.07 -1.32 -8.78
C VAL A 223 -5.66 -1.57 -9.31
N PHE A 224 -4.90 -2.39 -8.61
CA PHE A 224 -3.56 -2.79 -9.01
C PHE A 224 -3.58 -3.47 -10.40
N TYR A 225 -4.49 -4.41 -10.63
CA TYR A 225 -4.62 -5.10 -11.90
C TYR A 225 -4.91 -4.15 -13.07
N ARG A 226 -5.84 -3.21 -12.89
CA ARG A 226 -6.12 -2.20 -13.92
C ARG A 226 -4.91 -1.31 -14.21
N ALA A 227 -4.18 -0.92 -13.17
CA ALA A 227 -2.95 -0.15 -13.32
C ALA A 227 -1.90 -0.94 -14.12
N LEU A 228 -1.70 -2.22 -13.79
CA LEU A 228 -0.77 -3.11 -14.49
C LEU A 228 -1.15 -3.33 -15.96
N VAL A 229 -2.43 -3.59 -16.23
CA VAL A 229 -2.92 -3.75 -17.63
C VAL A 229 -2.66 -2.49 -18.43
N ARG A 230 -2.93 -1.32 -17.86
CA ARG A 230 -2.66 -0.03 -18.51
C ARG A 230 -1.17 0.14 -18.82
N ASP A 231 -0.27 -0.16 -17.89
CA ASP A 231 1.17 -0.05 -18.11
C ASP A 231 1.65 -0.95 -19.25
N ILE A 232 1.11 -2.17 -19.32
CA ILE A 232 1.44 -3.13 -20.39
C ILE A 232 0.90 -2.66 -21.74
N VAL A 233 -0.36 -2.19 -21.78
CA VAL A 233 -1.01 -1.75 -23.03
C VAL A 233 -0.39 -0.48 -23.58
N ASP A 234 -0.12 0.47 -22.69
CA ASP A 234 0.48 1.77 -23.06
C ASP A 234 1.98 1.64 -23.37
N GLY A 235 2.55 0.45 -23.21
CA GLY A 235 3.96 0.16 -23.45
C GLY A 235 4.87 1.01 -22.57
N ASN A 236 4.48 1.22 -21.29
CA ASN A 236 5.11 2.11 -20.35
C ASN A 236 5.15 3.58 -20.83
N LYS A 237 4.29 3.94 -21.75
CA LYS A 237 4.08 5.34 -22.13
C LYS A 237 3.18 5.99 -21.09
N LYS A 238 3.58 7.14 -20.67
CA LYS A 238 2.77 8.03 -19.83
C LYS A 238 1.58 8.60 -20.59
#